data_77ddd04d78094b1bfd1bde0ce0e76d04
#
_entry.id   77ddd04d78094b1bfd1bde0ce0e76d04
#
_cell.length_a   1.000
_cell.length_b   1.000
_cell.length_c   1.000
_cell.angle_alpha   90.00
_cell.angle_beta   90.00
_cell.angle_gamma   90.00
#
_symmetry.space_group_name_H-M   'P 1'
#
loop_
_entity.id
_entity.type
_entity.pdbx_description
1 polymer ?
#
loop_
_entity_poly.entity_id
_entity_poly.type
_entity_poly.pdbx_seq_one_letter_code
_entity_poly.pdbx_strand_id
1 'polypeptide(L)'
;MSPDDVPEVNLSEFATLIGLERIAPGRYSVLLAANLLGGALSGVQNPAKIVHEIELLEKNELGQFKPPIKNRHPPLKGLWHKHYLQDGLASFAKNVEKGLNQCGMPFFEKKIQEAKDAGELRYLTPEDVPALVDDVISGNRHRLAIRQALSGEWIVFAKYEDQNYYLTIATHDSATHDRVREQINEVCCKEFPFLVQLLNEA
;
A
#
# COMPACT_ATOMS: atom_id res chain seq x y z
N MET A 1 -0.13 10.09 35.90
CA MET A 1 -0.02 10.84 34.67
C MET A 1 -1.28 11.67 34.56
N SER A 2 -1.15 13.00 34.57
CA SER A 2 -2.29 13.90 34.40
C SER A 2 -2.83 13.78 32.95
N PRO A 3 -4.15 13.94 32.71
CA PRO A 3 -4.71 13.97 31.36
C PRO A 3 -4.12 15.05 30.43
N ASP A 4 -3.42 16.03 31.05
CA ASP A 4 -2.82 17.19 30.37
C ASP A 4 -1.39 16.96 29.85
N ASP A 5 -0.82 15.76 30.04
CA ASP A 5 0.55 15.39 29.62
C ASP A 5 0.59 14.66 28.25
N VAL A 6 -0.43 14.77 27.43
CA VAL A 6 -0.36 14.25 26.05
C VAL A 6 0.43 15.29 25.23
N PRO A 7 1.63 14.96 24.73
CA PRO A 7 2.37 15.89 23.89
C PRO A 7 1.51 16.27 22.69
N GLU A 8 1.30 17.57 22.50
CA GLU A 8 0.61 18.11 21.34
C GLU A 8 1.44 17.79 20.10
N VAL A 9 1.07 16.72 19.37
CA VAL A 9 1.83 16.30 18.19
C VAL A 9 1.50 17.23 17.05
N ASN A 10 2.45 18.07 16.69
CA ASN A 10 2.35 18.98 15.55
C ASN A 10 2.41 18.17 14.23
N LEU A 11 1.34 18.21 13.43
CA LEU A 11 1.25 17.50 12.14
C LEU A 11 2.36 17.90 11.17
N SER A 12 2.79 19.15 11.16
CA SER A 12 3.88 19.64 10.31
C SER A 12 5.23 19.03 10.72
N GLU A 13 5.51 18.95 12.01
CA GLU A 13 6.70 18.30 12.54
C GLU A 13 6.69 16.80 12.23
N PHE A 14 5.54 16.15 12.38
CA PHE A 14 5.38 14.74 12.02
C PHE A 14 5.61 14.51 10.52
N ALA A 15 5.02 15.32 9.63
CA ALA A 15 5.22 15.23 8.20
C ALA A 15 6.69 15.41 7.80
N THR A 16 7.40 16.31 8.47
CA THR A 16 8.84 16.52 8.31
C THR A 16 9.63 15.30 8.78
N LEU A 17 9.29 14.77 9.95
CA LEU A 17 9.96 13.60 10.56
C LEU A 17 9.87 12.35 9.66
N ILE A 18 8.70 12.09 9.07
CA ILE A 18 8.51 10.95 8.17
C ILE A 18 9.04 11.20 6.74
N GLY A 19 9.55 12.40 6.45
CA GLY A 19 10.14 12.77 5.17
C GLY A 19 9.15 13.22 4.10
N LEU A 20 7.87 13.38 4.42
CA LEU A 20 6.82 13.74 3.46
C LEU A 20 7.04 15.16 2.92
N GLU A 21 7.43 16.11 3.79
CA GLU A 21 7.75 17.49 3.40
C GLU A 21 8.95 17.56 2.42
N ARG A 22 9.94 16.70 2.59
CA ARG A 22 11.10 16.62 1.69
C ARG A 22 10.74 16.06 0.30
N ILE A 23 9.82 15.09 0.26
CA ILE A 23 9.48 14.34 -0.97
C ILE A 23 8.44 15.09 -1.81
N ALA A 24 7.42 15.65 -1.18
CA ALA A 24 6.31 16.32 -1.82
C ALA A 24 5.96 17.65 -1.13
N PRO A 25 6.88 18.62 -1.09
CA PRO A 25 6.68 19.89 -0.37
C PRO A 25 5.43 20.61 -0.88
N GLY A 26 4.51 20.95 0.04
CA GLY A 26 3.25 21.63 -0.28
C GLY A 26 2.27 20.84 -1.15
N ARG A 27 2.53 19.54 -1.41
CA ARG A 27 1.69 18.68 -2.29
C ARG A 27 1.11 17.47 -1.58
N TYR A 28 0.97 17.54 -0.27
CA TYR A 28 0.24 16.57 0.54
C TYR A 28 -0.78 17.31 1.43
N SER A 29 -1.92 16.70 1.67
CA SER A 29 -2.98 17.32 2.47
C SER A 29 -2.77 17.09 3.97
N VAL A 30 -3.35 17.96 4.77
CA VAL A 30 -3.45 17.75 6.23
C VAL A 30 -4.21 16.47 6.55
N LEU A 31 -5.17 16.07 5.72
CA LEU A 31 -5.91 14.82 5.87
C LEU A 31 -4.99 13.60 5.75
N LEU A 32 -4.07 13.59 4.77
CA LEU A 32 -3.09 12.53 4.65
C LEU A 32 -2.18 12.48 5.88
N ALA A 33 -1.62 13.61 6.28
CA ALA A 33 -0.73 13.69 7.45
C ALA A 33 -1.41 13.21 8.73
N ALA A 34 -2.67 13.61 8.95
CA ALA A 34 -3.47 13.16 10.10
C ALA A 34 -3.75 11.65 10.08
N ASN A 35 -4.09 11.09 8.90
CA ASN A 35 -4.31 9.65 8.76
C ASN A 35 -3.03 8.85 9.00
N LEU A 36 -1.87 9.33 8.52
CA LEU A 36 -0.58 8.69 8.77
C LEU A 36 -0.20 8.75 10.25
N LEU A 37 -0.41 9.88 10.91
CA LEU A 37 -0.17 10.02 12.35
C LEU A 37 -1.08 9.09 13.15
N GLY A 38 -2.40 9.10 12.88
CA GLY A 38 -3.36 8.24 13.55
C GLY A 38 -3.05 6.75 13.37
N GLY A 39 -2.67 6.35 12.16
CA GLY A 39 -2.22 4.99 11.86
C GLY A 39 -0.94 4.58 12.60
N ALA A 40 0.02 5.49 12.74
CA ALA A 40 1.25 5.27 13.49
C ALA A 40 0.98 5.14 15.00
N LEU A 41 0.20 6.04 15.57
CA LEU A 41 -0.14 6.04 17.00
C LEU A 41 -0.94 4.79 17.41
N SER A 42 -1.82 4.31 16.54
CA SER A 42 -2.60 3.08 16.77
C SER A 42 -1.81 1.80 16.49
N GLY A 43 -0.59 1.89 15.93
CA GLY A 43 0.21 0.74 15.54
C GLY A 43 -0.34 -0.06 14.35
N VAL A 44 -1.37 0.48 13.66
CA VAL A 44 -2.04 -0.21 12.54
C VAL A 44 -1.29 -0.01 11.23
N GLN A 45 -0.54 1.09 11.11
CA GLN A 45 0.18 1.45 9.89
C GLN A 45 1.61 1.91 10.19
N ASN A 46 2.51 1.58 9.28
CA ASN A 46 3.86 2.14 9.25
C ASN A 46 3.93 3.24 8.20
N PRO A 47 3.98 4.53 8.57
CA PRO A 47 4.05 5.65 7.64
C PRO A 47 5.20 5.56 6.65
N ALA A 48 6.35 4.99 7.06
CA ALA A 48 7.52 4.87 6.19
C ALA A 48 7.24 4.06 4.91
N LYS A 49 6.36 3.06 4.95
CA LYS A 49 5.98 2.28 3.77
C LYS A 49 5.17 3.12 2.76
N ILE A 50 4.32 4.00 3.27
CA ILE A 50 3.48 4.89 2.46
C ILE A 50 4.35 5.98 1.84
N VAL A 51 5.19 6.61 2.64
CA VAL A 51 6.14 7.64 2.19
C VAL A 51 7.12 7.09 1.17
N HIS A 52 7.59 5.84 1.33
CA HIS A 52 8.43 5.18 0.34
C HIS A 52 7.72 5.03 -1.03
N GLU A 53 6.44 4.61 -1.05
CA GLU A 53 5.70 4.51 -2.32
C GLU A 53 5.42 5.90 -2.94
N ILE A 54 5.24 6.95 -2.13
CA ILE A 54 5.17 8.33 -2.59
C ILE A 54 6.51 8.76 -3.22
N GLU A 55 7.63 8.44 -2.58
CA GLU A 55 8.97 8.73 -3.10
C GLU A 55 9.24 8.05 -4.45
N LEU A 56 8.84 6.78 -4.60
CA LEU A 56 8.93 6.05 -5.88
C LEU A 56 8.07 6.72 -6.96
N LEU A 57 6.87 7.21 -6.63
CA LEU A 57 6.02 7.94 -7.57
C LEU A 57 6.66 9.24 -8.04
N GLU A 58 7.25 10.02 -7.13
CA GLU A 58 7.91 11.29 -7.45
C GLU A 58 9.17 11.09 -8.30
N LYS A 59 9.88 9.98 -8.10
CA LYS A 59 11.07 9.62 -8.87
C LYS A 59 10.76 8.89 -10.18
N ASN A 60 9.48 8.58 -10.46
CA ASN A 60 9.05 7.70 -11.56
C ASN A 60 9.76 6.33 -11.53
N GLU A 61 10.03 5.82 -10.34
CA GLU A 61 10.66 4.52 -10.15
C GLU A 61 9.62 3.40 -10.01
N LEU A 62 10.01 2.19 -10.48
CA LEU A 62 9.17 1.01 -10.35
C LEU A 62 9.25 0.46 -8.93
N GLY A 63 8.09 0.26 -8.31
CA GLY A 63 7.94 -0.42 -7.02
C GLY A 63 7.48 -1.87 -7.16
N GLN A 64 7.16 -2.49 -6.02
CA GLN A 64 6.65 -3.87 -5.93
C GLN A 64 5.14 -3.99 -6.25
N PHE A 65 4.47 -2.86 -6.48
CA PHE A 65 3.05 -2.78 -6.78
C PHE A 65 2.83 -2.30 -8.21
N LYS A 66 1.60 -2.53 -8.70
CA LYS A 66 1.17 -2.01 -10.01
C LYS A 66 1.44 -0.50 -10.11
N PRO A 67 1.69 -0.01 -11.33
CA PRO A 67 1.70 1.43 -11.60
C PRO A 67 0.43 2.11 -11.08
N PRO A 68 0.45 3.43 -10.86
CA PRO A 68 -0.73 4.16 -10.40
C PRO A 68 -1.89 4.02 -11.40
N ILE A 69 -3.10 3.90 -10.88
CA ILE A 69 -4.31 3.66 -11.66
C ILE A 69 -5.28 4.84 -11.45
N LYS A 70 -5.82 5.37 -12.56
CA LYS A 70 -6.89 6.39 -12.50
C LYS A 70 -8.23 5.71 -12.20
N ASN A 71 -8.93 6.18 -11.16
CA ASN A 71 -10.26 5.71 -10.83
C ASN A 71 -11.27 6.15 -11.89
N ARG A 72 -12.00 5.20 -12.46
CA ARG A 72 -12.95 5.41 -13.55
C ARG A 72 -14.41 5.52 -13.09
N HIS A 73 -14.68 5.16 -11.85
CA HIS A 73 -16.02 5.09 -11.28
C HIS A 73 -16.16 5.95 -10.03
N PRO A 74 -17.37 6.52 -9.78
CA PRO A 74 -17.67 7.17 -8.50
C PRO A 74 -17.45 6.19 -7.32
N PRO A 75 -17.19 6.73 -6.10
CA PRO A 75 -17.11 8.15 -5.76
C PRO A 75 -15.73 8.76 -6.01
N LEU A 76 -14.68 7.97 -6.28
CA LEU A 76 -13.29 8.43 -6.45
C LEU A 76 -12.91 8.71 -7.92
N LYS A 77 -13.88 8.80 -8.83
CA LYS A 77 -13.66 9.08 -10.25
C LYS A 77 -12.83 10.36 -10.44
N GLY A 78 -11.85 10.29 -11.37
CA GLY A 78 -10.92 11.40 -11.63
C GLY A 78 -9.64 11.37 -10.81
N LEU A 79 -9.68 10.85 -9.61
CA LEU A 79 -8.51 10.67 -8.75
C LEU A 79 -7.70 9.43 -9.18
N TRP A 80 -6.46 9.40 -8.74
CA TRP A 80 -5.55 8.28 -8.93
C TRP A 80 -5.33 7.54 -7.61
N HIS A 81 -4.98 6.27 -7.70
CA HIS A 81 -4.48 5.53 -6.55
C HIS A 81 -3.21 4.76 -6.87
N LYS A 82 -2.36 4.62 -5.87
CA LYS A 82 -1.17 3.77 -5.85
C LYS A 82 -1.27 2.82 -4.66
N HIS A 83 -0.98 1.54 -4.88
CA HIS A 83 -0.98 0.56 -3.80
C HIS A 83 0.26 0.71 -2.91
N TYR A 84 0.08 0.46 -1.62
CA TYR A 84 1.16 0.29 -0.63
C TYR A 84 0.88 -0.94 0.22
N LEU A 85 1.92 -1.53 0.84
CA LEU A 85 1.77 -2.70 1.69
C LEU A 85 1.26 -2.29 3.07
N GLN A 86 0.02 -2.66 3.37
CA GLN A 86 -0.53 -2.52 4.71
C GLN A 86 0.08 -3.56 5.65
N ASP A 87 0.30 -3.18 6.91
CA ASP A 87 0.75 -4.07 7.97
C ASP A 87 -0.39 -4.96 8.48
N GLY A 88 -0.03 -6.02 9.20
CA GLY A 88 -0.96 -6.91 9.89
C GLY A 88 -1.22 -8.24 9.19
N LEU A 89 -1.79 -9.17 9.97
CA LEU A 89 -2.01 -10.57 9.57
C LEU A 89 -2.96 -10.71 8.38
N ALA A 90 -3.98 -9.87 8.27
CA ALA A 90 -4.95 -9.94 7.17
C ALA A 90 -4.29 -9.64 5.82
N SER A 91 -3.47 -8.58 5.74
CA SER A 91 -2.71 -8.24 4.53
C SER A 91 -1.69 -9.31 4.18
N PHE A 92 -1.01 -9.86 5.20
CA PHE A 92 -0.08 -10.96 5.05
C PHE A 92 -0.78 -12.21 4.49
N ALA A 93 -1.86 -12.68 5.11
CA ALA A 93 -2.62 -13.86 4.68
C ALA A 93 -3.13 -13.71 3.25
N LYS A 94 -3.68 -12.55 2.89
CA LYS A 94 -4.14 -12.23 1.53
C LYS A 94 -3.03 -12.36 0.48
N ASN A 95 -1.81 -11.91 0.79
CA ASN A 95 -0.68 -12.03 -0.12
C ASN A 95 -0.13 -13.46 -0.19
N VAL A 96 -0.16 -14.23 0.91
CA VAL A 96 0.20 -15.66 0.91
C VAL A 96 -0.78 -16.47 0.06
N GLU A 97 -2.09 -16.28 0.28
CA GLU A 97 -3.13 -16.93 -0.52
C GLU A 97 -2.98 -16.60 -2.02
N LYS A 98 -2.80 -15.32 -2.33
CA LYS A 98 -2.58 -14.88 -3.71
C LYS A 98 -1.31 -15.51 -4.32
N GLY A 99 -0.24 -15.59 -3.55
CA GLY A 99 1.01 -16.23 -3.96
C GLY A 99 0.80 -17.70 -4.29
N LEU A 100 0.12 -18.44 -3.42
CA LEU A 100 -0.24 -19.85 -3.65
C LEU A 100 -1.08 -20.02 -4.91
N ASN A 101 -2.12 -19.19 -5.09
CA ASN A 101 -3.01 -19.28 -6.26
C ASN A 101 -2.30 -18.93 -7.58
N GLN A 102 -1.32 -18.03 -7.59
CA GLN A 102 -0.67 -17.55 -8.81
C GLN A 102 0.67 -18.22 -9.12
N CYS A 103 1.37 -18.70 -8.10
CA CYS A 103 2.73 -19.23 -8.23
C CYS A 103 2.84 -20.69 -7.80
N GLY A 104 1.82 -21.26 -7.13
CA GLY A 104 1.88 -22.63 -6.60
C GLY A 104 2.93 -22.79 -5.50
N MET A 105 3.55 -23.94 -5.48
CA MET A 105 4.61 -24.35 -4.55
C MET A 105 5.82 -24.90 -5.35
N PRO A 106 6.60 -24.03 -6.04
CA PRO A 106 7.66 -24.48 -6.96
C PRO A 106 8.71 -25.39 -6.31
N PHE A 107 9.05 -25.15 -5.04
CA PHE A 107 9.97 -26.03 -4.30
C PHE A 107 9.40 -27.44 -4.20
N PHE A 108 8.13 -27.58 -3.83
CA PHE A 108 7.48 -28.89 -3.71
C PHE A 108 7.31 -29.58 -5.07
N GLU A 109 6.92 -28.84 -6.09
CA GLU A 109 6.80 -29.35 -7.47
C GLU A 109 8.13 -29.90 -7.99
N LYS A 110 9.23 -29.18 -7.69
CA LYS A 110 10.58 -29.63 -8.01
C LYS A 110 10.94 -30.93 -7.30
N LYS A 111 10.64 -31.05 -6.01
CA LYS A 111 10.86 -32.28 -5.22
C LYS A 111 10.07 -33.49 -5.77
N ILE A 112 8.82 -33.27 -6.16
CA ILE A 112 8.00 -34.30 -6.81
C ILE A 112 8.64 -34.75 -8.13
N GLN A 113 9.12 -33.80 -8.93
CA GLN A 113 9.73 -34.11 -10.23
C GLN A 113 11.04 -34.88 -10.05
N GLU A 114 11.90 -34.47 -9.11
CA GLU A 114 13.15 -35.17 -8.76
C GLU A 114 12.88 -36.64 -8.35
N ALA A 115 11.84 -36.88 -7.54
CA ALA A 115 11.46 -38.23 -7.13
C ALA A 115 10.95 -39.08 -8.29
N LYS A 116 10.14 -38.50 -9.19
CA LYS A 116 9.66 -39.18 -10.40
C LYS A 116 10.82 -39.56 -11.33
N ASP A 117 11.75 -38.63 -11.57
CA ASP A 117 12.90 -38.86 -12.45
C ASP A 117 13.84 -39.95 -11.90
N ALA A 118 13.95 -40.03 -10.58
CA ALA A 118 14.70 -41.09 -9.89
C ALA A 118 13.96 -42.45 -9.81
N GLY A 119 12.66 -42.48 -10.12
CA GLY A 119 11.83 -43.66 -9.97
C GLY A 119 11.61 -44.08 -8.50
N GLU A 120 11.71 -43.11 -7.57
CA GLU A 120 11.64 -43.34 -6.13
C GLU A 120 10.30 -42.93 -5.54
N LEU A 121 9.80 -43.70 -4.56
CA LEU A 121 8.76 -43.22 -3.64
C LEU A 121 9.45 -42.44 -2.52
N ARG A 122 9.39 -41.12 -2.60
CA ARG A 122 10.02 -40.22 -1.63
C ARG A 122 8.93 -39.51 -0.81
N TYR A 123 9.12 -39.50 0.51
CA TYR A 123 8.26 -38.79 1.44
C TYR A 123 8.90 -37.44 1.80
N LEU A 124 8.06 -36.45 2.14
CA LEU A 124 8.54 -35.21 2.77
C LEU A 124 9.15 -35.55 4.13
N THR A 125 10.34 -35.03 4.37
CA THR A 125 11.02 -35.17 5.66
C THR A 125 10.83 -33.91 6.50
N PRO A 126 11.01 -33.97 7.83
CA PRO A 126 10.98 -32.76 8.68
C PRO A 126 11.97 -31.68 8.22
N GLU A 127 13.08 -32.07 7.59
CA GLU A 127 14.10 -31.16 7.06
C GLU A 127 13.65 -30.39 5.80
N ASP A 128 12.69 -30.93 5.06
CA ASP A 128 12.11 -30.25 3.88
C ASP A 128 11.09 -29.17 4.27
N VAL A 129 10.48 -29.25 5.46
CA VAL A 129 9.39 -28.35 5.89
C VAL A 129 9.82 -26.89 5.95
N PRO A 130 10.97 -26.49 6.53
CA PRO A 130 11.41 -25.11 6.55
C PRO A 130 11.57 -24.51 5.16
N ALA A 131 12.16 -25.24 4.21
CA ALA A 131 12.34 -24.80 2.84
C ALA A 131 11.01 -24.65 2.09
N LEU A 132 10.04 -25.56 2.34
CA LEU A 132 8.71 -25.46 1.80
C LEU A 132 7.96 -24.23 2.33
N VAL A 133 8.04 -23.99 3.65
CA VAL A 133 7.41 -22.82 4.28
C VAL A 133 8.03 -21.53 3.76
N ASP A 134 9.35 -21.45 3.64
CA ASP A 134 10.03 -20.29 3.08
C ASP A 134 9.65 -20.04 1.62
N ASP A 135 9.56 -21.07 0.78
CA ASP A 135 9.13 -20.94 -0.62
C ASP A 135 7.68 -20.43 -0.73
N VAL A 136 6.79 -20.92 0.13
CA VAL A 136 5.38 -20.47 0.16
C VAL A 136 5.24 -19.03 0.63
N ILE A 137 5.99 -18.63 1.65
CA ILE A 137 5.85 -17.30 2.28
C ILE A 137 6.76 -16.29 1.56
N SER A 138 8.07 -16.45 1.68
CA SER A 138 9.05 -15.50 1.18
C SER A 138 9.21 -15.60 -0.33
N GLY A 139 9.29 -16.82 -0.85
CA GLY A 139 9.45 -17.09 -2.28
C GLY A 139 8.25 -16.57 -3.10
N ASN A 140 7.03 -16.87 -2.68
CA ASN A 140 5.84 -16.38 -3.38
C ASN A 140 5.68 -14.87 -3.26
N ARG A 141 5.97 -14.28 -2.10
CA ARG A 141 5.99 -12.83 -1.95
C ARG A 141 6.98 -12.17 -2.91
N HIS A 142 8.18 -12.73 -3.05
CA HIS A 142 9.19 -12.24 -3.99
C HIS A 142 8.71 -12.35 -5.45
N ARG A 143 8.11 -13.48 -5.85
CA ARG A 143 7.54 -13.67 -7.20
C ARG A 143 6.43 -12.69 -7.49
N LEU A 144 5.54 -12.42 -6.53
CA LEU A 144 4.50 -11.40 -6.66
C LEU A 144 5.09 -9.98 -6.76
N ALA A 145 6.13 -9.68 -6.00
CA ALA A 145 6.81 -8.38 -6.04
C ALA A 145 7.45 -8.10 -7.40
N ILE A 146 8.19 -9.07 -7.97
CA ILE A 146 8.78 -8.95 -9.33
C ILE A 146 7.70 -8.71 -10.39
N ARG A 147 6.53 -9.34 -10.25
CA ARG A 147 5.39 -9.16 -11.17
C ARG A 147 4.55 -7.93 -10.85
N GLN A 148 4.94 -7.11 -9.88
CA GLN A 148 4.16 -5.96 -9.37
C GLN A 148 2.73 -6.36 -8.98
N ALA A 149 2.56 -7.56 -8.47
CA ALA A 149 1.27 -8.18 -8.19
C ALA A 149 0.90 -8.26 -6.70
N LEU A 150 1.70 -7.67 -5.81
CA LEU A 150 1.34 -7.59 -4.40
C LEU A 150 0.01 -6.86 -4.22
N SER A 151 -0.80 -7.35 -3.29
CA SER A 151 -2.03 -6.67 -2.85
C SER A 151 -1.69 -5.71 -1.72
N GLY A 152 -2.29 -4.53 -1.73
CA GLY A 152 -2.10 -3.50 -0.72
C GLY A 152 -3.27 -2.53 -0.70
N GLU A 153 -3.28 -1.62 0.25
CA GLU A 153 -4.24 -0.53 0.31
C GLU A 153 -3.81 0.65 -0.55
N TRP A 154 -4.57 1.73 -0.59
CA TRP A 154 -4.43 2.80 -1.56
C TRP A 154 -3.89 4.10 -0.96
N ILE A 155 -2.90 4.70 -1.63
CA ILE A 155 -2.60 6.12 -1.54
C ILE A 155 -3.44 6.80 -2.60
N VAL A 156 -4.36 7.69 -2.22
CA VAL A 156 -5.24 8.43 -3.13
C VAL A 156 -4.62 9.80 -3.39
N PHE A 157 -4.50 10.15 -4.67
CA PHE A 157 -3.88 11.41 -5.09
C PHE A 157 -4.53 11.97 -6.36
N ALA A 158 -4.35 13.25 -6.61
CA ALA A 158 -4.71 13.92 -7.85
C ALA A 158 -3.45 14.23 -8.68
N LYS A 159 -3.62 14.33 -9.99
CA LYS A 159 -2.60 14.90 -10.90
C LYS A 159 -3.07 16.24 -11.38
N TYR A 160 -2.23 17.26 -11.23
CA TYR A 160 -2.47 18.59 -11.70
C TYR A 160 -1.14 19.25 -12.12
N GLU A 161 -1.09 19.85 -13.31
CA GLU A 161 0.13 20.48 -13.88
C GLU A 161 1.38 19.58 -13.79
N ASP A 162 1.22 18.32 -14.22
CA ASP A 162 2.25 17.27 -14.20
C ASP A 162 2.82 16.92 -12.82
N GLN A 163 2.15 17.36 -11.74
CA GLN A 163 2.51 17.05 -10.36
C GLN A 163 1.47 16.16 -9.68
N ASN A 164 1.93 15.38 -8.70
CA ASN A 164 1.04 14.58 -7.85
C ASN A 164 0.73 15.35 -6.56
N TYR A 165 -0.55 15.36 -6.19
CA TYR A 165 -1.07 15.94 -4.95
C TYR A 165 -1.68 14.84 -4.11
N TYR A 166 -1.04 14.49 -3.01
CA TYR A 166 -1.38 13.35 -2.15
C TYR A 166 -2.46 13.73 -1.15
N LEU A 167 -3.63 13.10 -1.26
CA LEU A 167 -4.84 13.55 -0.56
C LEU A 167 -5.13 12.75 0.70
N THR A 168 -5.06 11.41 0.62
CA THR A 168 -5.39 10.53 1.74
C THR A 168 -4.99 9.09 1.44
N ILE A 169 -5.24 8.20 2.39
CA ILE A 169 -5.20 6.76 2.20
C ILE A 169 -6.62 6.20 2.19
N ALA A 170 -6.81 5.08 1.49
CA ALA A 170 -8.09 4.39 1.41
C ALA A 170 -7.87 2.88 1.40
N THR A 171 -8.92 2.13 1.70
CA THR A 171 -8.93 0.68 1.62
C THR A 171 -9.51 0.19 0.29
N HIS A 172 -9.38 -1.10 -0.01
CA HIS A 172 -10.08 -1.74 -1.13
C HIS A 172 -11.60 -1.89 -0.90
N ASP A 173 -12.07 -1.66 0.32
CA ASP A 173 -13.48 -1.75 0.63
C ASP A 173 -14.23 -0.55 0.06
N SER A 174 -14.99 -0.80 -1.00
CA SER A 174 -15.78 0.23 -1.69
C SER A 174 -16.83 0.90 -0.79
N ALA A 175 -17.29 0.23 0.28
CA ALA A 175 -18.23 0.81 1.23
C ALA A 175 -17.65 2.01 1.99
N THR A 176 -16.32 2.15 2.03
CA THR A 176 -15.64 3.28 2.68
C THR A 176 -15.40 4.46 1.74
N HIS A 177 -15.54 4.28 0.43
CA HIS A 177 -15.10 5.25 -0.57
C HIS A 177 -15.94 6.53 -0.59
N ASP A 178 -17.23 6.46 -0.29
CA ASP A 178 -18.09 7.65 -0.18
C ASP A 178 -17.58 8.58 0.93
N ARG A 179 -17.29 8.00 2.09
CA ARG A 179 -16.70 8.76 3.22
C ARG A 179 -15.35 9.36 2.87
N VAL A 180 -14.49 8.61 2.17
CA VAL A 180 -13.19 9.13 1.68
C VAL A 180 -13.40 10.31 0.76
N ARG A 181 -14.39 10.25 -0.14
CA ARG A 181 -14.73 11.35 -1.05
C ARG A 181 -15.25 12.58 -0.30
N GLU A 182 -16.11 12.41 0.70
CA GLU A 182 -16.60 13.48 1.55
C GLU A 182 -15.43 14.19 2.27
N GLN A 183 -14.52 13.44 2.88
CA GLN A 183 -13.35 13.99 3.54
C GLN A 183 -12.44 14.77 2.56
N ILE A 184 -12.25 14.28 1.34
CA ILE A 184 -11.49 15.00 0.30
C ILE A 184 -12.20 16.32 -0.05
N ASN A 185 -13.52 16.32 -0.21
CA ASN A 185 -14.28 17.51 -0.51
C ASN A 185 -14.20 18.55 0.63
N GLU A 186 -14.30 18.11 1.88
CA GLU A 186 -14.32 18.99 3.05
C GLU A 186 -12.95 19.57 3.40
N VAL A 187 -11.89 18.80 3.22
CA VAL A 187 -10.53 19.17 3.63
C VAL A 187 -9.67 19.50 2.42
N CYS A 188 -9.43 18.55 1.52
CA CYS A 188 -8.45 18.71 0.46
C CYS A 188 -8.84 19.77 -0.58
N CYS A 189 -10.14 19.95 -0.87
CA CYS A 189 -10.58 20.97 -1.80
C CYS A 189 -10.37 22.40 -1.28
N LYS A 190 -10.24 22.59 0.04
CA LYS A 190 -9.88 23.88 0.62
C LYS A 190 -8.37 24.17 0.50
N GLU A 191 -7.55 23.13 0.63
CA GLU A 191 -6.10 23.23 0.50
C GLU A 191 -5.67 23.32 -0.96
N PHE A 192 -6.36 22.55 -1.84
CA PHE A 192 -6.08 22.44 -3.26
C PHE A 192 -7.32 22.82 -4.09
N PRO A 193 -7.60 24.10 -4.33
CA PRO A 193 -8.83 24.55 -5.00
C PRO A 193 -9.08 23.97 -6.39
N PHE A 194 -8.03 23.59 -7.12
CA PHE A 194 -8.15 22.93 -8.43
C PHE A 194 -8.91 21.60 -8.38
N LEU A 195 -8.94 20.94 -7.21
CA LEU A 195 -9.67 19.67 -7.04
C LEU A 195 -11.16 19.83 -7.29
N VAL A 196 -11.75 20.98 -6.97
CA VAL A 196 -13.18 21.25 -7.20
C VAL A 196 -13.53 21.08 -8.68
N GLN A 197 -12.74 21.70 -9.57
CA GLN A 197 -12.94 21.57 -11.00
C GLN A 197 -12.65 20.14 -11.48
N LEU A 198 -11.50 19.57 -11.10
CA LEU A 198 -11.10 18.21 -11.48
C LEU A 198 -12.16 17.16 -11.12
N LEU A 199 -12.79 17.31 -9.96
CA LEU A 199 -13.76 16.34 -9.45
C LEU A 199 -15.17 16.53 -10.04
N ASN A 200 -15.49 17.75 -10.52
CA ASN A 200 -16.76 18.03 -11.20
C ASN A 200 -16.72 17.62 -12.69
N GLU A 201 -15.55 17.68 -13.32
CA GLU A 201 -15.35 17.27 -14.72
C GLU A 201 -15.17 15.76 -14.87
N ALA A 202 -14.94 15.05 -13.78
CA ALA A 202 -14.75 13.61 -13.78
C ALA A 202 -16.07 12.88 -13.80
#